data_38adca357b01cddcef90415fc457cf72
#
_entry.id   38adca357b01cddcef90415fc457cf72
#
_cell.length_a   1.000
_cell.length_b   1.000
_cell.length_c   1.000
_cell.angle_alpha   90.00
_cell.angle_beta   90.00
_cell.angle_gamma   90.00
#
_symmetry.space_group_name_H-M   'P 1'
#
loop_
_entity.id
_entity.type
_entity.pdbx_description
1 polymer ?
#
loop_
_entity_poly.entity_id
_entity_poly.type
_entity_poly.pdbx_seq_one_letter_code
_entity_poly.pdbx_strand_id
1 'polypeptide(L)'
;MTYQFTDNTITLFFTVVLNGIAQISNAIVELKGFNALVKGQSKMPSTGELFKSVSPEDLVKFGLIPEFVGRLPVIATLGELDEAALIQILTEPKNSLIKQYAKLFEMEGVTLEFRDDALRAVAVKAMERKTGARGLRSILESVLLDTMYEIPSLEGVSKVVIDGSVIAGESEPLLIYSQQEEARVDGTDG
;
A
#
# COMPACT_ATOMS: atom_id res chain seq x y z
N MET A 1 -31.24 -6.06 17.70
CA MET A 1 -30.87 -7.07 16.69
C MET A 1 -29.60 -6.57 16.04
N THR A 2 -28.44 -7.03 16.53
CA THR A 2 -27.13 -6.53 16.12
C THR A 2 -26.67 -7.37 14.93
N TYR A 3 -26.61 -6.78 13.74
CA TYR A 3 -26.04 -7.44 12.57
C TYR A 3 -24.52 -7.44 12.70
N GLN A 4 -23.94 -8.59 12.96
CA GLN A 4 -22.51 -8.80 12.77
C GLN A 4 -22.26 -8.99 11.27
N PHE A 5 -21.67 -7.96 10.64
CA PHE A 5 -21.12 -8.13 9.30
C PHE A 5 -19.76 -8.81 9.44
N THR A 6 -19.62 -9.98 8.82
CA THR A 6 -18.34 -10.67 8.75
C THR A 6 -17.39 -9.89 7.84
N ASP A 7 -16.11 -9.78 8.21
CA ASP A 7 -15.06 -9.03 7.51
C ASP A 7 -14.96 -9.30 6.00
N ASN A 8 -15.32 -10.52 5.58
CA ASN A 8 -15.34 -10.91 4.17
C ASN A 8 -16.39 -10.19 3.32
N THR A 9 -17.55 -9.82 3.90
CA THR A 9 -18.62 -9.13 3.15
C THR A 9 -18.24 -7.69 2.87
N ILE A 10 -17.57 -7.02 3.82
CA ILE A 10 -17.08 -5.65 3.65
C ILE A 10 -15.95 -5.61 2.61
N THR A 11 -15.04 -6.58 2.63
CA THR A 11 -13.93 -6.67 1.66
C THR A 11 -14.45 -6.94 0.25
N LEU A 12 -15.44 -7.82 0.08
CA LEU A 12 -16.06 -8.09 -1.22
C LEU A 12 -16.80 -6.85 -1.76
N PHE A 13 -17.52 -6.15 -0.88
CA PHE A 13 -18.24 -4.92 -1.21
C PHE A 13 -17.28 -3.81 -1.65
N PHE A 14 -16.19 -3.61 -0.94
CA PHE A 14 -15.14 -2.66 -1.31
C PHE A 14 -14.45 -3.03 -2.64
N THR A 15 -14.22 -4.30 -2.91
CA THR A 15 -13.55 -4.76 -4.14
C THR A 15 -14.46 -4.60 -5.35
N VAL A 16 -15.74 -4.92 -5.24
CA VAL A 16 -16.73 -4.73 -6.32
C VAL A 16 -16.95 -3.25 -6.60
N VAL A 17 -17.05 -2.43 -5.57
CA VAL A 17 -17.21 -0.97 -5.71
C VAL A 17 -15.97 -0.34 -6.33
N LEU A 18 -14.75 -0.72 -5.95
CA LEU A 18 -13.51 -0.14 -6.51
C LEU A 18 -13.26 -0.55 -7.96
N ASN A 19 -13.54 -1.80 -8.37
CA ASN A 19 -13.44 -2.21 -9.77
C ASN A 19 -14.56 -1.58 -10.62
N GLY A 20 -15.76 -1.42 -10.05
CA GLY A 20 -16.85 -0.71 -10.68
C GLY A 20 -16.53 0.77 -10.90
N ILE A 21 -15.90 1.43 -9.95
CA ILE A 21 -15.53 2.84 -9.99
C ILE A 21 -14.59 3.17 -11.17
N ALA A 22 -13.62 2.31 -11.46
CA ALA A 22 -12.73 2.51 -12.62
C ALA A 22 -13.49 2.45 -13.96
N GLN A 23 -14.52 1.60 -14.07
CA GLN A 23 -15.37 1.51 -15.25
C GLN A 23 -16.37 2.68 -15.33
N ILE A 24 -16.90 3.17 -14.19
CA ILE A 24 -17.76 4.36 -14.12
C ILE A 24 -17.00 5.61 -14.60
N SER A 25 -15.73 5.75 -14.22
CA SER A 25 -14.89 6.86 -14.67
C SER A 25 -14.85 6.94 -16.21
N ASN A 26 -14.63 5.82 -16.87
CA ASN A 26 -14.59 5.75 -18.32
C ASN A 26 -15.96 6.00 -18.94
N ALA A 27 -17.04 5.46 -18.37
CA ALA A 27 -18.41 5.67 -18.85
C ALA A 27 -18.87 7.13 -18.66
N ILE A 28 -18.51 7.80 -17.57
CA ILE A 28 -18.83 9.22 -17.34
C ILE A 28 -18.06 10.11 -18.31
N VAL A 29 -16.81 9.77 -18.61
CA VAL A 29 -16.00 10.49 -19.61
C VAL A 29 -16.64 10.35 -21.01
N GLU A 30 -17.11 9.16 -21.38
CA GLU A 30 -17.80 8.94 -22.67
C GLU A 30 -19.15 9.64 -22.74
N LEU A 31 -19.98 9.61 -21.69
CA LEU A 31 -21.29 10.24 -21.65
C LEU A 31 -21.23 11.78 -21.63
N LYS A 32 -20.26 12.36 -20.94
CA LYS A 32 -20.01 13.81 -20.94
C LYS A 32 -19.34 14.30 -22.22
N GLY A 33 -18.58 13.44 -22.91
CA GLY A 33 -17.96 13.74 -24.20
C GLY A 33 -18.96 13.95 -25.34
N PHE A 34 -20.17 13.39 -25.26
CA PHE A 34 -21.18 13.51 -26.31
C PHE A 34 -21.92 14.86 -26.33
N ASN A 35 -21.91 15.61 -25.20
CA ASN A 35 -22.57 16.92 -25.09
C ASN A 35 -21.66 18.06 -24.58
N ALA A 36 -20.38 17.81 -24.36
CA ALA A 36 -19.45 18.84 -23.95
C ALA A 36 -18.75 19.42 -25.18
N LEU A 37 -18.90 20.74 -25.40
CA LEU A 37 -18.01 21.52 -26.25
C LEU A 37 -16.56 21.07 -25.98
N VAL A 38 -15.88 20.61 -27.03
CA VAL A 38 -14.49 20.15 -27.02
C VAL A 38 -13.59 21.25 -26.42
N LYS A 39 -13.44 21.27 -25.09
CA LYS A 39 -12.38 22.02 -24.42
C LYS A 39 -11.14 21.16 -24.51
N GLY A 40 -10.10 21.71 -25.13
CA GLY A 40 -8.85 21.01 -25.42
C GLY A 40 -8.33 20.21 -24.23
N GLN A 41 -7.60 19.16 -24.53
CA GLN A 41 -7.06 18.11 -23.63
C GLN A 41 -6.32 18.59 -22.35
N SER A 42 -6.09 19.88 -22.19
CA SER A 42 -5.34 20.44 -21.06
C SER A 42 -6.15 20.72 -19.78
N LYS A 43 -7.45 20.40 -19.73
CA LYS A 43 -8.33 20.66 -18.56
C LYS A 43 -9.35 19.56 -18.30
N MET A 44 -8.98 18.29 -18.45
CA MET A 44 -9.84 17.24 -17.89
C MET A 44 -9.64 17.24 -16.36
N PRO A 45 -10.75 17.34 -15.58
CA PRO A 45 -10.67 17.20 -14.13
C PRO A 45 -10.10 15.83 -13.76
N SER A 46 -9.34 15.77 -12.67
CA SER A 46 -8.81 14.48 -12.17
C SER A 46 -9.96 13.51 -11.88
N THR A 47 -9.68 12.22 -11.94
CA THR A 47 -10.67 11.17 -11.62
C THR A 47 -11.30 11.40 -10.25
N GLY A 48 -10.53 11.87 -9.26
CA GLY A 48 -11.02 12.20 -7.93
C GLY A 48 -12.00 13.38 -7.91
N GLU A 49 -11.79 14.38 -8.76
CA GLU A 49 -12.73 15.51 -8.91
C GLU A 49 -14.04 15.09 -9.60
N LEU A 50 -13.96 14.21 -10.59
CA LEU A 50 -15.14 13.65 -11.23
C LEU A 50 -16.01 12.85 -10.25
N PHE A 51 -15.41 12.08 -9.37
CA PHE A 51 -16.14 11.31 -8.37
C PHE A 51 -16.87 12.17 -7.33
N LYS A 52 -16.38 13.37 -7.01
CA LYS A 52 -17.09 14.29 -6.12
C LYS A 52 -18.45 14.71 -6.66
N SER A 53 -18.66 14.60 -7.97
CA SER A 53 -19.92 14.97 -8.65
C SER A 53 -20.84 13.77 -8.93
N VAL A 54 -20.54 12.57 -8.42
CA VAL A 54 -21.33 11.35 -8.62
C VAL A 54 -22.67 11.46 -7.92
N SER A 55 -23.75 11.20 -8.66
CA SER A 55 -25.12 11.15 -8.16
C SER A 55 -25.64 9.71 -8.01
N PRO A 56 -26.69 9.48 -7.19
CA PRO A 56 -27.34 8.17 -7.13
C PRO A 56 -27.81 7.66 -8.48
N GLU A 57 -28.23 8.55 -9.36
CA GLU A 57 -28.69 8.22 -10.72
C GLU A 57 -27.56 7.66 -11.59
N ASP A 58 -26.32 8.15 -11.41
CA ASP A 58 -25.17 7.65 -12.14
C ASP A 58 -24.82 6.20 -11.71
N LEU A 59 -25.03 5.88 -10.44
CA LEU A 59 -24.85 4.52 -9.92
C LEU A 59 -25.89 3.54 -10.51
N VAL A 60 -27.14 3.98 -10.68
CA VAL A 60 -28.19 3.18 -11.34
C VAL A 60 -27.86 2.99 -12.82
N LYS A 61 -27.43 4.04 -13.52
CA LYS A 61 -26.99 3.94 -14.95
C LYS A 61 -25.80 3.00 -15.11
N PHE A 62 -24.93 2.93 -14.13
CA PHE A 62 -23.80 1.99 -14.10
C PHE A 62 -24.23 0.53 -13.93
N GLY A 63 -25.45 0.28 -13.46
CA GLY A 63 -26.03 -1.05 -13.30
C GLY A 63 -26.31 -1.48 -11.86
N LEU A 64 -26.21 -0.58 -10.89
CA LEU A 64 -26.66 -0.87 -9.54
C LEU A 64 -28.18 -0.88 -9.47
N ILE A 65 -28.72 -1.81 -8.70
CA ILE A 65 -30.17 -1.98 -8.50
C ILE A 65 -30.73 -0.73 -7.80
N PRO A 66 -31.78 -0.06 -8.36
CA PRO A 66 -32.33 1.18 -7.81
C PRO A 66 -32.76 1.06 -6.33
N GLU A 67 -33.35 -0.07 -5.93
CA GLU A 67 -33.77 -0.32 -4.55
C GLU A 67 -32.58 -0.37 -3.59
N PHE A 68 -31.43 -0.85 -4.06
CA PHE A 68 -30.22 -0.88 -3.28
C PHE A 68 -29.64 0.53 -3.10
N VAL A 69 -29.56 1.31 -4.17
CA VAL A 69 -29.10 2.70 -4.14
C VAL A 69 -29.99 3.56 -3.24
N GLY A 70 -31.32 3.37 -3.31
CA GLY A 70 -32.28 4.07 -2.47
C GLY A 70 -32.17 3.78 -0.96
N ARG A 71 -31.58 2.64 -0.59
CA ARG A 71 -31.32 2.28 0.81
C ARG A 71 -29.98 2.78 1.34
N LEU A 72 -29.09 3.26 0.48
CA LEU A 72 -27.78 3.82 0.83
C LEU A 72 -27.84 5.35 0.72
N PRO A 73 -28.20 6.07 1.80
CA PRO A 73 -28.45 7.51 1.75
C PRO A 73 -27.18 8.36 1.61
N VAL A 74 -26.00 7.75 1.75
CA VAL A 74 -24.72 8.46 1.74
C VAL A 74 -23.80 7.86 0.68
N ILE A 75 -23.35 8.72 -0.24
CA ILE A 75 -22.30 8.42 -1.20
C ILE A 75 -21.04 9.13 -0.71
N ALA A 76 -20.02 8.38 -0.38
CA ALA A 76 -18.70 8.90 -0.02
C ALA A 76 -17.71 8.57 -1.13
N THR A 77 -17.00 9.57 -1.60
CA THR A 77 -15.95 9.42 -2.61
C THR A 77 -14.59 9.50 -1.95
N LEU A 78 -13.69 8.60 -2.34
CA LEU A 78 -12.30 8.61 -1.89
C LEU A 78 -11.46 9.36 -2.91
N GLY A 79 -10.56 10.23 -2.42
CA GLY A 79 -9.56 10.90 -3.22
C GLY A 79 -8.40 9.96 -3.57
N GLU A 80 -7.57 10.40 -4.50
CA GLU A 80 -6.29 9.73 -4.75
C GLU A 80 -5.37 9.88 -3.53
N LEU A 81 -4.61 8.83 -3.23
CA LEU A 81 -3.65 8.85 -2.14
C LEU A 81 -2.39 9.59 -2.61
N ASP A 82 -1.96 10.56 -1.83
CA ASP A 82 -0.67 11.22 -2.00
C ASP A 82 0.46 10.42 -1.33
N GLU A 83 1.70 10.85 -1.55
CA GLU A 83 2.90 10.22 -0.97
C GLU A 83 2.81 10.16 0.56
N ALA A 84 2.38 11.26 1.19
CA ALA A 84 2.29 11.34 2.64
C ALA A 84 1.27 10.34 3.21
N ALA A 85 0.10 10.22 2.58
CA ALA A 85 -0.91 9.25 3.00
C ALA A 85 -0.43 7.80 2.82
N LEU A 86 0.33 7.50 1.75
CA LEU A 86 0.91 6.16 1.55
C LEU A 86 1.95 5.83 2.63
N ILE A 87 2.80 6.78 3.02
CA ILE A 87 3.77 6.62 4.11
C ILE A 87 3.03 6.41 5.45
N GLN A 88 1.96 7.17 5.71
CA GLN A 88 1.13 6.97 6.90
C GLN A 88 0.53 5.55 6.95
N ILE A 89 0.01 5.05 5.83
CA ILE A 89 -0.54 3.69 5.73
C ILE A 89 0.54 2.64 6.03
N LEU A 90 1.79 2.88 5.62
CA LEU A 90 2.92 1.98 5.88
C LEU A 90 3.32 1.92 7.35
N THR A 91 3.21 3.04 8.09
CA THR A 91 3.85 3.22 9.41
C THR A 91 2.88 3.31 10.58
N GLU A 92 1.79 4.09 10.46
CA GLU A 92 0.93 4.46 11.59
C GLU A 92 0.03 3.33 12.10
N PRO A 93 -0.69 2.53 11.27
CA PRO A 93 -1.62 1.54 11.76
C PRO A 93 -0.98 0.57 12.76
N LYS A 94 -1.77 0.08 13.73
CA LYS A 94 -1.30 -0.94 14.70
C LYS A 94 -0.73 -2.17 14.00
N ASN A 95 -1.33 -2.56 12.88
CA ASN A 95 -0.91 -3.68 12.05
C ASN A 95 -0.42 -3.18 10.68
N SER A 96 0.44 -2.17 10.66
CA SER A 96 1.05 -1.67 9.42
C SER A 96 1.96 -2.71 8.79
N LEU A 97 2.15 -2.62 7.46
CA LEU A 97 2.99 -3.58 6.73
C LEU A 97 4.39 -3.66 7.30
N ILE A 98 5.01 -2.52 7.61
CA ILE A 98 6.35 -2.46 8.19
C ILE A 98 6.42 -3.20 9.53
N LYS A 99 5.42 -3.01 10.41
CA LYS A 99 5.37 -3.72 11.70
C LYS A 99 5.18 -5.22 11.54
N GLN A 100 4.42 -5.66 10.51
CA GLN A 100 4.26 -7.07 10.20
C GLN A 100 5.59 -7.70 9.80
N TYR A 101 6.32 -7.07 8.87
CA TYR A 101 7.64 -7.58 8.46
C TYR A 101 8.67 -7.47 9.57
N ALA A 102 8.71 -6.37 10.34
CA ALA A 102 9.58 -6.25 11.50
C ALA A 102 9.36 -7.40 12.50
N LYS A 103 8.09 -7.79 12.71
CA LYS A 103 7.77 -8.92 13.58
C LYS A 103 8.24 -10.26 13.03
N LEU A 104 8.17 -10.48 11.71
CA LEU A 104 8.69 -11.69 11.07
C LEU A 104 10.21 -11.80 11.24
N PHE A 105 10.96 -10.72 11.01
CA PHE A 105 12.40 -10.69 11.21
C PHE A 105 12.79 -10.85 12.68
N GLU A 106 12.02 -10.27 13.62
CA GLU A 106 12.22 -10.44 15.05
C GLU A 106 12.10 -11.91 15.50
N MET A 107 11.24 -12.71 14.85
CA MET A 107 11.11 -14.14 15.13
C MET A 107 12.39 -14.92 14.78
N GLU A 108 13.17 -14.45 13.82
CA GLU A 108 14.49 -14.97 13.44
C GLU A 108 15.63 -14.30 14.25
N GLY A 109 15.31 -13.47 15.25
CA GLY A 109 16.29 -12.76 16.07
C GLY A 109 16.96 -11.56 15.39
N VAL A 110 16.41 -11.09 14.27
CA VAL A 110 16.96 -10.00 13.47
C VAL A 110 16.08 -8.76 13.56
N THR A 111 16.68 -7.58 13.70
CA THR A 111 15.95 -6.29 13.67
C THR A 111 15.86 -5.77 12.26
N LEU A 112 14.65 -5.54 11.76
CA LEU A 112 14.41 -4.89 10.46
C LEU A 112 14.20 -3.39 10.64
N GLU A 113 14.95 -2.58 9.90
CA GLU A 113 14.83 -1.12 9.89
C GLU A 113 14.66 -0.60 8.47
N PHE A 114 13.64 0.26 8.29
CA PHE A 114 13.45 1.04 7.07
C PHE A 114 13.88 2.47 7.30
N ARG A 115 14.71 2.99 6.41
CA ARG A 115 15.06 4.41 6.40
C ARG A 115 13.92 5.24 5.79
N ASP A 116 13.89 6.52 6.10
CA ASP A 116 12.86 7.44 5.59
C ASP A 116 12.87 7.56 4.06
N ASP A 117 14.04 7.44 3.44
CA ASP A 117 14.20 7.43 1.99
C ASP A 117 13.60 6.16 1.36
N ALA A 118 13.72 5.00 2.02
CA ALA A 118 13.07 3.76 1.59
C ALA A 118 11.54 3.88 1.62
N LEU A 119 10.98 4.47 2.67
CA LEU A 119 9.53 4.67 2.80
C LEU A 119 9.00 5.55 1.66
N ARG A 120 9.71 6.62 1.35
CA ARG A 120 9.38 7.49 0.22
C ARG A 120 9.50 6.78 -1.12
N ALA A 121 10.58 6.01 -1.33
CA ALA A 121 10.77 5.24 -2.56
C ALA A 121 9.65 4.22 -2.80
N VAL A 122 9.18 3.54 -1.75
CA VAL A 122 8.02 2.63 -1.82
C VAL A 122 6.74 3.38 -2.22
N ALA A 123 6.48 4.53 -1.59
CA ALA A 123 5.31 5.35 -1.89
C ALA A 123 5.32 5.85 -3.35
N VAL A 124 6.44 6.41 -3.81
CA VAL A 124 6.61 6.87 -5.20
C VAL A 124 6.40 5.73 -6.19
N LYS A 125 7.03 4.57 -5.96
CA LYS A 125 6.90 3.38 -6.82
C LYS A 125 5.45 2.85 -6.87
N ALA A 126 4.70 2.96 -5.77
CA ALA A 126 3.27 2.60 -5.74
C ALA A 126 2.40 3.60 -6.54
N MET A 127 2.73 4.90 -6.47
CA MET A 127 2.06 5.93 -7.27
C MET A 127 2.33 5.77 -8.76
N GLU A 128 3.57 5.52 -9.17
CA GLU A 128 3.94 5.26 -10.57
C GLU A 128 3.19 4.07 -11.16
N ARG A 129 3.06 3.00 -10.38
CA ARG A 129 2.28 1.81 -10.77
C ARG A 129 0.77 2.03 -10.76
N LYS A 130 0.28 3.17 -10.26
CA LYS A 130 -1.16 3.47 -10.08
C LYS A 130 -1.92 2.41 -9.29
N THR A 131 -1.23 1.71 -8.39
CA THR A 131 -1.78 0.60 -7.60
C THR A 131 -2.29 1.06 -6.23
N GLY A 132 -1.98 2.32 -5.83
CA GLY A 132 -2.32 2.86 -4.52
C GLY A 132 -1.80 1.98 -3.37
N ALA A 133 -2.52 1.96 -2.26
CA ALA A 133 -2.13 1.20 -1.06
C ALA A 133 -1.96 -0.31 -1.29
N ARG A 134 -2.64 -0.91 -2.27
CA ARG A 134 -2.50 -2.35 -2.58
C ARG A 134 -1.12 -2.70 -3.13
N GLY A 135 -0.51 -1.77 -3.87
CA GLY A 135 0.82 -1.95 -4.42
C GLY A 135 1.94 -1.95 -3.39
N LEU A 136 1.70 -1.34 -2.23
CA LEU A 136 2.70 -1.24 -1.16
C LEU A 136 3.17 -2.64 -0.70
N ARG A 137 2.23 -3.58 -0.51
CA ARG A 137 2.56 -4.95 -0.10
C ARG A 137 3.43 -5.65 -1.14
N SER A 138 3.03 -5.65 -2.41
CA SER A 138 3.79 -6.35 -3.46
C SER A 138 5.17 -5.73 -3.71
N ILE A 139 5.32 -4.42 -3.50
CA ILE A 139 6.64 -3.77 -3.59
C ILE A 139 7.54 -4.23 -2.44
N LEU A 140 7.03 -4.23 -1.19
CA LEU A 140 7.80 -4.70 -0.04
C LEU A 140 8.13 -6.20 -0.15
N GLU A 141 7.17 -7.04 -0.57
CA GLU A 141 7.40 -8.46 -0.81
C GLU A 141 8.52 -8.68 -1.83
N SER A 142 8.50 -7.97 -2.95
CA SER A 142 9.54 -8.12 -3.98
C SER A 142 10.95 -7.72 -3.51
N VAL A 143 11.06 -6.88 -2.49
CA VAL A 143 12.35 -6.42 -1.95
C VAL A 143 12.82 -7.31 -0.80
N LEU A 144 11.89 -7.80 0.02
CA LEU A 144 12.24 -8.53 1.24
C LEU A 144 12.30 -10.04 1.04
N LEU A 145 11.73 -10.59 -0.06
CA LEU A 145 11.56 -12.02 -0.25
C LEU A 145 12.89 -12.78 -0.18
N ASP A 146 13.90 -12.31 -0.92
CA ASP A 146 15.21 -12.95 -0.98
C ASP A 146 15.91 -12.87 0.38
N THR A 147 15.88 -11.71 1.03
CA THR A 147 16.44 -11.51 2.37
C THR A 147 15.76 -12.38 3.41
N MET A 148 14.43 -12.50 3.38
CA MET A 148 13.68 -13.37 4.29
C MET A 148 14.02 -14.86 4.12
N TYR A 149 14.36 -15.26 2.89
CA TYR A 149 14.77 -16.63 2.60
C TYR A 149 16.20 -16.92 3.07
N GLU A 150 17.08 -15.95 2.98
CA GLU A 150 18.50 -16.11 3.33
C GLU A 150 18.78 -15.99 4.84
N ILE A 151 18.07 -15.13 5.57
CA ILE A 151 18.30 -14.84 6.98
C ILE A 151 18.41 -16.10 7.87
N PRO A 152 17.50 -17.10 7.75
CA PRO A 152 17.63 -18.31 8.61
C PRO A 152 18.91 -19.10 8.38
N SER A 153 19.58 -18.91 7.24
CA SER A 153 20.84 -19.57 6.87
C SER A 153 22.08 -18.76 7.21
N LEU A 154 21.91 -17.48 7.62
CA LEU A 154 22.98 -16.56 7.94
C LEU A 154 23.20 -16.51 9.46
N GLU A 155 24.40 -16.89 9.90
CA GLU A 155 24.75 -16.79 11.33
C GLU A 155 25.25 -15.39 11.70
N GLY A 156 24.79 -14.89 12.85
CA GLY A 156 25.30 -13.65 13.44
C GLY A 156 24.73 -12.35 12.87
N VAL A 157 23.72 -12.39 12.00
CA VAL A 157 23.02 -11.18 11.55
C VAL A 157 22.17 -10.65 12.71
N SER A 158 22.41 -9.39 13.10
CA SER A 158 21.65 -8.72 14.16
C SER A 158 20.62 -7.73 13.62
N LYS A 159 20.90 -7.13 12.46
CA LYS A 159 20.04 -6.09 11.89
C LYS A 159 20.11 -6.05 10.38
N VAL A 160 18.96 -5.80 9.76
CA VAL A 160 18.80 -5.54 8.32
C VAL A 160 18.30 -4.12 8.12
N VAL A 161 18.96 -3.35 7.27
CA VAL A 161 18.58 -1.97 6.95
C VAL A 161 18.21 -1.86 5.48
N ILE A 162 17.03 -1.31 5.23
CA ILE A 162 16.50 -1.05 3.89
C ILE A 162 16.54 0.45 3.64
N ASP A 163 17.20 0.85 2.57
CA ASP A 163 17.23 2.23 2.09
C ASP A 163 16.55 2.40 0.73
N GLY A 164 16.54 3.63 0.20
CA GLY A 164 15.88 3.96 -1.06
C GLY A 164 16.48 3.23 -2.26
N SER A 165 17.79 2.96 -2.27
CA SER A 165 18.49 2.28 -3.36
C SER A 165 18.10 0.81 -3.46
N VAL A 166 17.85 0.15 -2.32
CA VAL A 166 17.32 -1.21 -2.27
C VAL A 166 15.91 -1.27 -2.88
N ILE A 167 15.06 -0.29 -2.57
CA ILE A 167 13.72 -0.20 -3.17
C ILE A 167 13.79 0.05 -4.67
N ALA A 168 14.75 0.85 -5.14
CA ALA A 168 14.97 1.06 -6.57
C ALA A 168 15.45 -0.22 -7.28
N GLY A 169 16.09 -1.13 -6.58
CA GLY A 169 16.71 -2.33 -7.11
C GLY A 169 18.16 -2.10 -7.55
N GLU A 170 18.81 -1.08 -7.02
CA GLU A 170 20.19 -0.70 -7.34
C GLU A 170 21.20 -1.32 -6.37
N SER A 171 20.75 -1.72 -5.18
CA SER A 171 21.58 -2.34 -4.14
C SER A 171 20.83 -3.42 -3.38
N GLU A 172 21.56 -4.26 -2.67
CA GLU A 172 21.02 -5.24 -1.74
C GLU A 172 20.82 -4.64 -0.35
N PRO A 173 19.94 -5.23 0.49
CA PRO A 173 19.76 -4.83 1.89
C PRO A 173 21.07 -4.89 2.67
N LEU A 174 21.30 -3.88 3.52
CA LEU A 174 22.49 -3.84 4.36
C LEU A 174 22.32 -4.77 5.56
N LEU A 175 23.15 -5.81 5.63
CA LEU A 175 23.20 -6.75 6.75
C LEU A 175 24.23 -6.28 7.77
N ILE A 176 23.83 -6.15 9.02
CA ILE A 176 24.72 -5.80 10.13
C ILE A 176 24.83 -7.05 11.03
N TYR A 177 26.07 -7.49 11.23
CA TYR A 177 26.39 -8.62 12.06
C TYR A 177 26.67 -8.18 13.50
N SER A 178 26.26 -8.99 14.48
CA SER A 178 26.70 -8.80 15.88
C SER A 178 28.19 -9.10 15.94
N GLN A 179 28.99 -8.15 16.47
CA GLN A 179 30.36 -8.48 16.85
C GLN A 179 30.28 -9.49 17.98
N GLN A 180 30.74 -10.71 17.76
CA GLN A 180 31.10 -11.58 18.86
C GLN A 180 32.27 -10.89 19.58
N GLU A 181 32.06 -10.40 20.79
CA GLU A 181 33.12 -10.09 21.72
C GLU A 181 33.89 -11.41 21.92
N GLU A 182 35.04 -11.55 21.23
CA GLU A 182 36.00 -12.56 21.60
C GLU A 182 36.34 -12.33 23.06
N ALA A 183 35.82 -13.20 23.94
CA ALA A 183 36.22 -13.27 25.33
C ALA A 183 37.73 -13.46 25.31
N ARG A 184 38.49 -12.38 25.58
CA ARG A 184 39.87 -12.46 25.97
C ARG A 184 39.91 -13.31 27.21
N VAL A 185 40.24 -14.58 27.03
CA VAL A 185 40.73 -15.44 28.11
C VAL A 185 42.07 -14.86 28.49
N ASP A 186 42.05 -13.97 29.48
CA ASP A 186 43.25 -13.54 30.17
C ASP A 186 43.77 -14.74 30.97
N GLY A 187 44.65 -15.48 30.33
CA GLY A 187 45.45 -16.51 30.97
C GLY A 187 46.45 -15.84 31.90
N THR A 188 46.06 -15.66 33.15
CA THR A 188 47.02 -15.35 34.22
C THR A 188 47.52 -16.66 34.75
N ASP A 189 48.61 -17.16 34.14
CA ASP A 189 49.54 -18.05 34.84
C ASP A 189 50.44 -17.19 35.73
N GLY A 190 50.44 -17.49 37.04
CA GLY A 190 51.30 -16.97 38.03
C GLY A 190 51.31 -17.87 39.26
#